data_d964a14b8eba6861fdfb548d9e72c987
#
_entry.id   d964a14b8eba6861fdfb548d9e72c987
#
_cell.length_a   1.000
_cell.length_b   1.000
_cell.length_c   1.000
_cell.angle_alpha   90.00
_cell.angle_beta   90.00
_cell.angle_gamma   90.00
#
_symmetry.space_group_name_H-M   'P 1'
#
loop_
_entity.id
_entity.type
_entity.pdbx_description
1 polymer ?
#
loop_
_entity_poly.entity_id
_entity_poly.type
_entity_poly.pdbx_seq_one_letter_code
_entity_poly.pdbx_strand_id
1 'polypeptide(L)'
;MKLLTTAATAMFAVLTLGQAFAASPEDTIRQTLNERIPQLTKIDEVRTTPMQGLYEVRVGTDVFYTDAQGNYLIQGELIDTQARRNLTEDRIKALTAVKFSDLPLNDAIKVVHGKGERQIAVFADPNCGYCKRFERDMQSVDNVTMHVFLIPILSPDSVEKSRNIWCAKDQAKAWQDYMLKGEKSTSATCDTKALERNLAFAHKYKITGTPTIVFTDNTRVPGAISAKDVEKRLSSAN
;
A
#
# COMPACT_ATOMS: atom_id res chain seq x y z
N MET A 1 30.71 33.83 -85.67
CA MET A 1 30.69 34.29 -84.27
C MET A 1 29.79 33.39 -83.51
N LYS A 2 30.30 32.46 -82.69
CA LYS A 2 29.54 31.51 -81.85
C LYS A 2 29.63 31.98 -80.40
N LEU A 3 28.51 32.38 -79.78
CA LEU A 3 28.42 32.64 -78.33
C LEU A 3 28.29 31.30 -77.59
N LEU A 4 29.19 31.03 -76.69
CA LEU A 4 29.09 29.97 -75.68
C LEU A 4 28.41 30.56 -74.45
N THR A 5 27.24 30.03 -74.10
CA THR A 5 26.56 30.29 -72.83
C THR A 5 26.91 29.20 -71.84
N THR A 6 27.69 29.56 -70.83
CA THR A 6 28.00 28.69 -69.70
C THR A 6 26.89 28.77 -68.66
N ALA A 7 26.19 27.68 -68.47
CA ALA A 7 25.19 27.52 -67.38
C ALA A 7 25.90 27.10 -66.05
N ALA A 8 25.82 27.99 -65.07
CA ALA A 8 26.36 27.68 -63.71
C ALA A 8 25.25 27.00 -62.91
N THR A 9 25.44 25.70 -62.63
CA THR A 9 24.55 24.93 -61.79
C THR A 9 24.93 25.16 -60.32
N ALA A 10 24.11 25.94 -59.59
CA ALA A 10 24.26 26.14 -58.14
C ALA A 10 23.68 24.92 -57.40
N MET A 11 24.54 24.13 -56.79
CA MET A 11 24.18 22.98 -55.96
C MET A 11 23.87 23.48 -54.56
N PHE A 12 22.56 23.55 -54.23
CA PHE A 12 22.08 23.88 -52.87
C PHE A 12 22.25 22.64 -51.99
N ALA A 13 23.22 22.64 -51.08
CA ALA A 13 23.39 21.65 -50.04
C ALA A 13 22.37 21.99 -48.92
N VAL A 14 21.30 21.19 -48.83
CA VAL A 14 20.35 21.26 -47.69
C VAL A 14 21.00 20.57 -46.49
N LEU A 15 21.57 21.36 -45.56
CA LEU A 15 21.96 20.87 -44.25
C LEU A 15 20.68 20.59 -43.43
N THR A 16 20.30 19.32 -43.35
CA THR A 16 19.32 18.87 -42.36
C THR A 16 19.95 18.89 -40.98
N LEU A 17 19.73 19.94 -40.20
CA LEU A 17 20.04 19.95 -38.76
C LEU A 17 19.13 18.88 -38.10
N GLY A 18 19.71 17.69 -37.89
CA GLY A 18 19.09 16.68 -37.01
C GLY A 18 19.02 17.26 -35.61
N GLN A 19 17.80 17.60 -35.16
CA GLN A 19 17.57 17.94 -33.77
C GLN A 19 17.75 16.64 -32.97
N ALA A 20 18.93 16.52 -32.34
CA ALA A 20 19.11 15.51 -31.28
C ALA A 20 18.18 15.87 -30.14
N PHE A 21 17.06 15.16 -30.02
CA PHE A 21 16.23 15.23 -28.81
C PHE A 21 17.07 14.70 -27.66
N ALA A 22 17.56 15.58 -26.81
CA ALA A 22 18.17 15.15 -25.55
C ALA A 22 17.13 14.32 -24.78
N ALA A 23 17.53 13.12 -24.35
CA ALA A 23 16.65 12.28 -23.51
C ALA A 23 16.21 13.06 -22.27
N SER A 24 14.95 12.91 -21.89
CA SER A 24 14.45 13.56 -20.69
C SER A 24 15.19 13.02 -19.46
N PRO A 25 15.31 13.80 -18.36
CA PRO A 25 15.86 13.27 -17.12
C PRO A 25 15.15 12.00 -16.65
N GLU A 26 13.84 11.90 -16.87
CA GLU A 26 13.06 10.71 -16.57
C GLU A 26 13.55 9.48 -17.34
N ASP A 27 13.74 9.59 -18.65
CA ASP A 27 14.21 8.49 -19.50
C ASP A 27 15.64 8.09 -19.12
N THR A 28 16.49 9.08 -18.88
CA THR A 28 17.87 8.87 -18.43
C THR A 28 17.93 8.11 -17.10
N ILE A 29 17.13 8.55 -16.12
CA ILE A 29 17.05 7.91 -14.80
C ILE A 29 16.57 6.46 -14.94
N ARG A 30 15.48 6.22 -15.70
CA ARG A 30 14.94 4.87 -15.92
C ARG A 30 15.98 3.95 -16.55
N GLN A 31 16.64 4.40 -17.61
CA GLN A 31 17.66 3.62 -18.27
C GLN A 31 18.83 3.32 -17.32
N THR A 32 19.40 4.34 -16.71
CA THR A 32 20.59 4.21 -15.85
C THR A 32 20.34 3.29 -14.66
N LEU A 33 19.20 3.47 -13.97
CA LEU A 33 18.89 2.66 -12.78
C LEU A 33 18.55 1.21 -13.15
N ASN A 34 17.83 0.95 -14.26
CA ASN A 34 17.57 -0.40 -14.73
C ASN A 34 18.85 -1.15 -15.11
N GLU A 35 19.84 -0.45 -15.72
CA GLU A 35 21.12 -1.04 -16.10
C GLU A 35 22.00 -1.33 -14.87
N ARG A 36 22.05 -0.41 -13.89
CA ARG A 36 22.99 -0.49 -12.76
C ARG A 36 22.42 -1.24 -11.55
N ILE A 37 21.09 -1.24 -11.37
CA ILE A 37 20.41 -1.85 -10.23
C ILE A 37 19.29 -2.76 -10.73
N PRO A 38 19.61 -3.95 -11.27
CA PRO A 38 18.61 -4.88 -11.82
C PRO A 38 17.52 -5.30 -10.80
N GLN A 39 17.78 -5.14 -9.51
CA GLN A 39 16.81 -5.42 -8.43
C GLN A 39 15.66 -4.41 -8.41
N LEU A 40 15.84 -3.20 -8.98
CA LEU A 40 14.74 -2.25 -9.22
C LEU A 40 13.98 -2.64 -10.49
N THR A 41 13.37 -3.82 -10.47
CA THR A 41 12.87 -4.54 -11.65
C THR A 41 11.83 -3.80 -12.48
N LYS A 42 11.10 -2.85 -11.89
CA LYS A 42 10.09 -2.06 -12.61
C LYS A 42 9.91 -0.69 -11.96
N ILE A 43 10.54 0.30 -12.55
CA ILE A 43 10.28 1.69 -12.15
C ILE A 43 8.91 2.11 -12.69
N ASP A 44 7.94 2.30 -11.79
CA ASP A 44 6.57 2.68 -12.16
C ASP A 44 6.48 4.17 -12.52
N GLU A 45 7.20 5.02 -11.78
CA GLU A 45 7.12 6.47 -11.93
C GLU A 45 8.45 7.13 -11.59
N VAL A 46 8.82 8.14 -12.37
CA VAL A 46 9.90 9.10 -12.05
C VAL A 46 9.28 10.49 -12.12
N ARG A 47 9.49 11.33 -11.10
CA ARG A 47 8.97 12.69 -11.08
C ARG A 47 9.92 13.64 -10.37
N THR A 48 9.78 14.92 -10.63
CA THR A 48 10.51 15.97 -9.93
C THR A 48 10.05 16.09 -8.48
N THR A 49 10.93 16.56 -7.60
CA THR A 49 10.63 16.94 -6.23
C THR A 49 10.70 18.46 -6.06
N PRO A 50 10.21 19.02 -4.94
CA PRO A 50 10.42 20.44 -4.63
C PRO A 50 11.89 20.82 -4.49
N MET A 51 12.78 19.85 -4.18
CA MET A 51 14.24 20.07 -4.14
C MET A 51 14.79 19.99 -5.56
N GLN A 52 15.31 21.11 -6.06
CA GLN A 52 15.86 21.20 -7.41
C GLN A 52 16.98 20.16 -7.63
N GLY A 53 16.94 19.46 -8.76
CA GLY A 53 17.92 18.43 -9.13
C GLY A 53 17.70 17.07 -8.46
N LEU A 54 16.73 16.94 -7.57
CA LEU A 54 16.34 15.69 -6.95
C LEU A 54 15.05 15.14 -7.58
N TYR A 55 15.07 13.88 -7.98
CA TYR A 55 13.93 13.16 -8.57
C TYR A 55 13.46 12.06 -7.65
N GLU A 56 12.15 11.87 -7.56
CA GLU A 56 11.52 10.72 -6.91
C GLU A 56 11.43 9.58 -7.91
N VAL A 57 11.81 8.38 -7.49
CA VAL A 57 11.68 7.13 -8.24
C VAL A 57 10.79 6.19 -7.44
N ARG A 58 9.68 5.75 -8.04
CA ARG A 58 8.73 4.85 -7.41
C ARG A 58 8.79 3.45 -8.01
N VAL A 59 8.87 2.45 -7.13
CA VAL A 59 8.77 1.03 -7.46
C VAL A 59 7.71 0.42 -6.56
N GLY A 60 6.53 0.12 -7.11
CA GLY A 60 5.36 -0.28 -6.32
C GLY A 60 4.94 0.83 -5.35
N THR A 61 5.08 0.56 -4.07
CA THR A 61 4.84 1.51 -2.98
C THR A 61 6.14 2.02 -2.34
N ASP A 62 7.30 1.62 -2.85
CA ASP A 62 8.59 2.10 -2.39
C ASP A 62 8.97 3.39 -3.10
N VAL A 63 9.54 4.31 -2.35
CA VAL A 63 9.96 5.64 -2.80
C VAL A 63 11.45 5.77 -2.56
N PHE A 64 12.16 6.11 -3.64
CA PHE A 64 13.60 6.40 -3.66
C PHE A 64 13.81 7.78 -4.26
N TYR A 65 15.02 8.30 -4.12
CA TYR A 65 15.41 9.56 -4.73
C TYR A 65 16.72 9.41 -5.50
N THR A 66 16.90 10.24 -6.52
CA THR A 66 18.10 10.20 -7.37
C THR A 66 18.38 11.57 -7.98
N ASP A 67 19.60 11.78 -8.49
CA ASP A 67 19.95 12.91 -9.33
C ASP A 67 19.43 12.73 -10.77
N ALA A 68 19.48 13.77 -11.57
CA ALA A 68 18.97 13.77 -12.95
C ALA A 68 19.63 12.75 -13.89
N GLN A 69 20.78 12.20 -13.50
CA GLN A 69 21.55 11.21 -14.27
C GLN A 69 21.39 9.78 -13.74
N GLY A 70 20.73 9.59 -12.58
CA GLY A 70 20.63 8.29 -11.94
C GLY A 70 21.95 7.76 -11.36
N ASN A 71 22.90 8.66 -11.02
CA ASN A 71 24.21 8.25 -10.50
C ASN A 71 24.16 7.81 -9.03
N TYR A 72 23.24 8.36 -8.25
CA TYR A 72 23.10 8.09 -6.84
C TYR A 72 21.67 7.65 -6.55
N LEU A 73 21.48 6.60 -5.74
CA LEU A 73 20.17 6.20 -5.23
C LEU A 73 20.14 6.44 -3.73
N ILE A 74 19.14 7.22 -3.28
CA ILE A 74 18.92 7.54 -1.88
C ILE A 74 17.67 6.79 -1.43
N GLN A 75 17.81 5.99 -0.39
CA GLN A 75 16.70 5.38 0.36
C GLN A 75 16.58 6.11 1.70
N GLY A 76 15.55 6.93 1.84
CA GLY A 76 15.37 7.78 3.01
C GLY A 76 14.16 8.71 2.87
N GLU A 77 14.09 9.71 3.76
CA GLU A 77 12.98 10.65 3.84
C GLU A 77 13.37 12.03 3.31
N LEU A 78 12.49 12.63 2.53
CA LEU A 78 12.55 14.03 2.12
C LEU A 78 11.61 14.83 3.03
N ILE A 79 12.20 15.69 3.87
CA ILE A 79 11.47 16.51 4.82
C ILE A 79 11.54 17.97 4.39
N ASP A 80 10.39 18.59 4.16
CA ASP A 80 10.25 20.02 4.01
C ASP A 80 10.32 20.69 5.40
N THR A 81 11.45 21.30 5.70
CA THR A 81 11.70 21.91 7.02
C THR A 81 10.94 23.22 7.22
N GLN A 82 10.57 23.91 6.15
CA GLN A 82 9.74 25.12 6.20
C GLN A 82 8.28 24.77 6.50
N ALA A 83 7.73 23.84 5.73
CA ALA A 83 6.36 23.36 5.93
C ALA A 83 6.25 22.37 7.10
N ARG A 84 7.36 21.91 7.66
CA ARG A 84 7.44 20.85 8.70
C ARG A 84 6.67 19.58 8.29
N ARG A 85 6.87 19.16 7.05
CA ARG A 85 6.18 18.01 6.46
C ARG A 85 7.17 16.97 5.95
N ASN A 86 6.88 15.70 6.23
CA ASN A 86 7.59 14.59 5.64
C ASN A 86 6.93 14.22 4.30
N LEU A 87 7.54 14.68 3.20
CA LEU A 87 6.99 14.47 1.84
C LEU A 87 7.01 13.00 1.43
N THR A 88 8.02 12.25 1.89
CA THR A 88 8.09 10.80 1.65
C THR A 88 6.97 10.06 2.36
N GLU A 89 6.71 10.38 3.63
CA GLU A 89 5.62 9.78 4.40
C GLU A 89 4.25 10.09 3.78
N ASP A 90 4.02 11.36 3.42
CA ASP A 90 2.79 11.77 2.73
C ASP A 90 2.59 11.01 1.41
N ARG A 91 3.68 10.81 0.66
CA ARG A 91 3.64 10.05 -0.58
C ARG A 91 3.33 8.57 -0.35
N ILE A 92 4.00 7.94 0.61
CA ILE A 92 3.74 6.54 0.97
C ILE A 92 2.31 6.38 1.47
N LYS A 93 1.80 7.29 2.31
CA LYS A 93 0.40 7.28 2.73
C LYS A 93 -0.56 7.32 1.55
N ALA A 94 -0.31 8.20 0.57
CA ALA A 94 -1.14 8.27 -0.64
C ALA A 94 -1.08 7.00 -1.49
N LEU A 95 0.11 6.40 -1.65
CA LEU A 95 0.32 5.17 -2.41
C LEU A 95 -0.27 3.92 -1.73
N THR A 96 -0.35 3.93 -0.40
CA THR A 96 -0.85 2.82 0.41
C THR A 96 -2.25 3.05 0.97
N ALA A 97 -2.93 4.10 0.50
CA ALA A 97 -4.32 4.35 0.88
C ALA A 97 -5.21 3.17 0.47
N VAL A 98 -5.97 2.67 1.42
CA VAL A 98 -6.93 1.57 1.22
C VAL A 98 -8.31 2.19 1.12
N LYS A 99 -8.95 2.04 -0.04
CA LYS A 99 -10.38 2.36 -0.14
C LYS A 99 -11.18 1.21 0.47
N PHE A 100 -12.13 1.53 1.31
CA PHE A 100 -12.99 0.52 1.94
C PHE A 100 -13.73 -0.32 0.89
N SER A 101 -14.13 0.29 -0.23
CA SER A 101 -14.77 -0.39 -1.36
C SER A 101 -13.91 -1.42 -2.06
N ASP A 102 -12.58 -1.32 -1.95
CA ASP A 102 -11.63 -2.23 -2.61
C ASP A 102 -11.28 -3.45 -1.75
N LEU A 103 -11.81 -3.50 -0.52
CA LEU A 103 -11.58 -4.60 0.40
C LEU A 103 -12.28 -5.88 -0.08
N PRO A 104 -11.60 -7.03 -0.09
CA PRO A 104 -12.19 -8.32 -0.46
C PRO A 104 -13.02 -8.87 0.72
N LEU A 105 -14.19 -8.28 0.99
CA LEU A 105 -15.00 -8.57 2.17
C LEU A 105 -15.38 -10.06 2.31
N ASN A 106 -15.41 -10.82 1.22
CA ASN A 106 -15.64 -12.27 1.23
C ASN A 106 -14.47 -13.06 1.84
N ASP A 107 -13.30 -12.44 1.98
CA ASP A 107 -12.12 -13.05 2.60
C ASP A 107 -11.97 -12.66 4.08
N ALA A 108 -12.97 -11.98 4.63
CA ALA A 108 -13.01 -11.56 6.02
C ALA A 108 -13.99 -12.37 6.86
N ILE A 109 -13.66 -12.56 8.13
CA ILE A 109 -14.62 -13.03 9.14
C ILE A 109 -15.55 -11.86 9.48
N LYS A 110 -16.86 -12.09 9.38
CA LYS A 110 -17.86 -11.07 9.69
C LYS A 110 -18.31 -11.19 11.14
N VAL A 111 -17.90 -10.24 11.99
CA VAL A 111 -18.34 -10.14 13.40
C VAL A 111 -19.32 -8.99 13.52
N VAL A 112 -20.52 -9.27 14.03
CA VAL A 112 -21.62 -8.28 14.11
C VAL A 112 -21.94 -7.97 15.57
N HIS A 113 -21.95 -6.68 15.90
CA HIS A 113 -22.40 -6.15 17.17
C HIS A 113 -23.72 -5.37 16.96
N GLY A 114 -24.75 -5.73 17.68
CA GLY A 114 -26.08 -5.12 17.55
C GLY A 114 -26.66 -5.27 16.14
N LYS A 115 -27.12 -4.16 15.54
CA LYS A 115 -27.73 -4.16 14.19
C LYS A 115 -26.69 -4.30 13.07
N GLY A 116 -25.42 -3.94 13.31
CA GLY A 116 -24.33 -4.08 12.35
C GLY A 116 -24.39 -3.14 11.15
N GLU A 117 -25.05 -1.99 11.26
CA GLU A 117 -25.24 -1.05 10.14
C GLU A 117 -23.97 -0.29 9.76
N ARG A 118 -23.17 0.07 10.77
CA ARG A 118 -21.86 0.72 10.56
C ARG A 118 -20.80 -0.35 10.27
N GLN A 119 -19.75 -0.01 9.53
CA GLN A 119 -18.78 -1.00 9.12
C GLN A 119 -17.35 -0.53 9.39
N ILE A 120 -16.49 -1.46 9.78
CA ILE A 120 -15.04 -1.31 9.84
C ILE A 120 -14.37 -2.57 9.31
N ALA A 121 -13.16 -2.43 8.81
CA ALA A 121 -12.29 -3.56 8.47
C ALA A 121 -11.09 -3.58 9.43
N VAL A 122 -10.72 -4.78 9.87
CA VAL A 122 -9.65 -4.99 10.85
C VAL A 122 -8.69 -6.06 10.34
N PHE A 123 -7.46 -5.69 10.04
CA PHE A 123 -6.40 -6.64 9.74
C PHE A 123 -5.77 -7.10 11.04
N ALA A 124 -5.86 -8.38 11.35
CA ALA A 124 -5.52 -8.91 12.65
C ALA A 124 -4.75 -10.24 12.59
N ASP A 125 -3.94 -10.47 13.62
CA ASP A 125 -3.25 -11.73 13.88
C ASP A 125 -3.76 -12.33 15.19
N PRO A 126 -4.11 -13.62 15.25
CA PRO A 126 -4.63 -14.24 16.48
C PRO A 126 -3.64 -14.20 17.66
N ASN A 127 -2.34 -14.11 17.41
CA ASN A 127 -1.33 -13.99 18.47
C ASN A 127 -1.06 -12.55 18.92
N CYS A 128 -1.69 -11.56 18.26
CA CYS A 128 -1.47 -10.15 18.57
C CYS A 128 -2.16 -9.74 19.87
N GLY A 129 -1.39 -9.32 20.88
CA GLY A 129 -1.90 -8.83 22.15
C GLY A 129 -2.76 -7.56 22.01
N TYR A 130 -2.37 -6.65 21.10
CA TYR A 130 -3.14 -5.43 20.80
C TYR A 130 -4.45 -5.76 20.06
N CYS A 131 -4.49 -6.80 19.22
CA CYS A 131 -5.73 -7.27 18.61
C CYS A 131 -6.70 -7.83 19.66
N LYS A 132 -6.19 -8.59 20.65
CA LYS A 132 -6.99 -9.08 21.78
C LYS A 132 -7.54 -7.94 22.64
N ARG A 133 -6.73 -6.88 22.84
CA ARG A 133 -7.20 -5.68 23.53
C ARG A 133 -8.30 -5.00 22.74
N PHE A 134 -8.08 -4.79 21.44
CA PHE A 134 -9.05 -4.15 20.55
C PHE A 134 -10.38 -4.92 20.54
N GLU A 135 -10.33 -6.26 20.45
CA GLU A 135 -11.53 -7.10 20.47
C GLU A 135 -12.32 -6.94 21.78
N ARG A 136 -11.63 -6.81 22.92
CA ARG A 136 -12.30 -6.51 24.22
C ARG A 136 -12.95 -5.13 24.22
N ASP A 137 -12.25 -4.11 23.71
CA ASP A 137 -12.77 -2.74 23.63
C ASP A 137 -14.02 -2.69 22.73
N MET A 138 -14.03 -3.45 21.63
CA MET A 138 -15.16 -3.54 20.70
C MET A 138 -16.42 -4.17 21.29
N GLN A 139 -16.34 -4.90 22.41
CA GLN A 139 -17.54 -5.43 23.08
C GLN A 139 -18.49 -4.32 23.57
N SER A 140 -17.99 -3.10 23.76
CA SER A 140 -18.78 -1.93 24.18
C SER A 140 -19.25 -1.07 22.99
N VAL A 141 -18.86 -1.38 21.76
CA VAL A 141 -19.27 -0.68 20.55
C VAL A 141 -20.44 -1.42 19.92
N ASP A 142 -21.59 -0.77 19.85
CA ASP A 142 -22.81 -1.35 19.28
C ASP A 142 -23.02 -0.95 17.83
N ASN A 143 -23.97 -1.59 17.15
CA ASN A 143 -24.39 -1.29 15.78
C ASN A 143 -23.22 -1.21 14.78
N VAL A 144 -22.28 -2.17 14.85
CA VAL A 144 -21.12 -2.25 13.96
C VAL A 144 -20.89 -3.67 13.45
N THR A 145 -20.56 -3.78 12.16
CA THR A 145 -19.99 -4.98 11.55
C THR A 145 -18.48 -4.80 11.42
N MET A 146 -17.71 -5.68 12.06
CA MET A 146 -16.27 -5.80 11.85
C MET A 146 -16.00 -6.87 10.80
N HIS A 147 -15.29 -6.48 9.75
CA HIS A 147 -14.72 -7.40 8.75
C HIS A 147 -13.28 -7.71 9.14
N VAL A 148 -13.04 -8.87 9.78
CA VAL A 148 -11.73 -9.26 10.30
C VAL A 148 -10.97 -10.04 9.24
N PHE A 149 -9.91 -9.43 8.72
CA PHE A 149 -8.97 -10.03 7.77
C PHE A 149 -7.83 -10.68 8.56
N LEU A 150 -7.74 -12.01 8.54
CA LEU A 150 -6.65 -12.71 9.19
C LEU A 150 -5.36 -12.57 8.39
N ILE A 151 -4.33 -11.99 9.00
CA ILE A 151 -2.99 -11.84 8.45
C ILE A 151 -1.96 -12.39 9.46
N PRO A 152 -1.63 -13.69 9.39
CA PRO A 152 -0.73 -14.35 10.34
C PRO A 152 0.74 -13.95 10.08
N ILE A 153 1.16 -12.80 10.62
CA ILE A 153 2.48 -12.21 10.38
C ILE A 153 3.43 -12.28 11.60
N LEU A 154 2.93 -12.64 12.77
CA LEU A 154 3.72 -12.55 14.00
C LEU A 154 4.52 -13.83 14.31
N SER A 155 3.99 -15.00 13.97
CA SER A 155 4.67 -16.28 14.25
C SER A 155 4.13 -17.42 13.39
N PRO A 156 4.88 -18.54 13.25
CA PRO A 156 4.38 -19.75 12.58
C PRO A 156 3.09 -20.29 13.19
N ASP A 157 2.94 -20.19 14.52
CA ASP A 157 1.72 -20.57 15.26
C ASP A 157 0.51 -19.71 14.90
N SER A 158 0.71 -18.46 14.48
CA SER A 158 -0.37 -17.61 13.95
C SER A 158 -1.01 -18.20 12.70
N VAL A 159 -0.24 -18.87 11.84
CA VAL A 159 -0.74 -19.52 10.61
C VAL A 159 -1.70 -20.65 10.94
N GLU A 160 -1.33 -21.51 11.88
CA GLU A 160 -2.16 -22.62 12.31
C GLU A 160 -3.47 -22.14 12.96
N LYS A 161 -3.35 -21.17 13.85
CA LYS A 161 -4.52 -20.57 14.53
C LYS A 161 -5.46 -19.88 13.56
N SER A 162 -4.93 -19.10 12.62
CA SER A 162 -5.73 -18.45 11.58
C SER A 162 -6.48 -19.48 10.73
N ARG A 163 -5.81 -20.57 10.34
CA ARG A 163 -6.45 -21.66 9.61
C ARG A 163 -7.58 -22.30 10.42
N ASN A 164 -7.34 -22.64 11.70
CA ASN A 164 -8.34 -23.28 12.53
C ASN A 164 -9.55 -22.39 12.79
N ILE A 165 -9.35 -21.09 12.98
CA ILE A 165 -10.44 -20.09 13.11
C ILE A 165 -11.19 -19.96 11.78
N TRP A 166 -10.47 -19.82 10.64
CA TRP A 166 -11.07 -19.67 9.33
C TRP A 166 -11.90 -20.87 8.91
N CYS A 167 -11.43 -22.08 9.24
CA CYS A 167 -12.13 -23.33 8.91
C CYS A 167 -13.19 -23.75 9.92
N ALA A 168 -13.40 -22.97 10.98
CA ALA A 168 -14.48 -23.25 11.94
C ALA A 168 -15.86 -23.09 11.29
N LYS A 169 -16.83 -23.89 11.73
CA LYS A 169 -18.23 -23.80 11.25
C LYS A 169 -18.83 -22.42 11.49
N ASP A 170 -18.51 -21.83 12.64
CA ASP A 170 -18.86 -20.45 13.01
C ASP A 170 -17.56 -19.68 13.23
N GLN A 171 -17.10 -19.01 12.19
CA GLN A 171 -15.84 -18.28 12.18
C GLN A 171 -15.85 -17.10 13.17
N ALA A 172 -16.98 -16.39 13.27
CA ALA A 172 -17.10 -15.24 14.16
C ALA A 172 -17.00 -15.67 15.63
N LYS A 173 -17.72 -16.73 15.99
CA LYS A 173 -17.63 -17.30 17.34
C LYS A 173 -16.22 -17.82 17.63
N ALA A 174 -15.60 -18.55 16.70
CA ALA A 174 -14.25 -19.08 16.86
C ALA A 174 -13.21 -17.97 17.06
N TRP A 175 -13.33 -16.88 16.31
CA TRP A 175 -12.49 -15.69 16.47
C TRP A 175 -12.68 -15.06 17.85
N GLN A 176 -13.93 -14.77 18.23
CA GLN A 176 -14.22 -14.11 19.51
C GLN A 176 -13.84 -14.98 20.72
N ASP A 177 -14.14 -16.28 20.72
CA ASP A 177 -13.76 -17.19 21.78
C ASP A 177 -12.23 -17.23 21.95
N TYR A 178 -11.49 -17.26 20.84
CA TYR A 178 -10.04 -17.22 20.91
C TYR A 178 -9.49 -15.88 21.41
N MET A 179 -9.99 -14.77 20.88
CA MET A 179 -9.46 -13.44 21.21
C MET A 179 -9.84 -12.97 22.61
N LEU A 180 -11.04 -13.30 23.07
CA LEU A 180 -11.57 -12.86 24.36
C LEU A 180 -11.26 -13.81 25.51
N LYS A 181 -11.29 -15.13 25.25
CA LYS A 181 -11.18 -16.17 26.27
C LYS A 181 -9.93 -17.04 26.14
N GLY A 182 -9.25 -17.00 24.99
CA GLY A 182 -8.10 -17.88 24.71
C GLY A 182 -8.50 -19.31 24.34
N GLU A 183 -9.80 -19.56 24.08
CA GLU A 183 -10.33 -20.87 23.71
C GLU A 183 -9.87 -21.22 22.28
N LYS A 184 -9.18 -22.33 22.12
CA LYS A 184 -8.66 -22.77 20.82
C LYS A 184 -9.77 -23.43 20.01
N SER A 185 -9.89 -23.04 18.74
CA SER A 185 -10.70 -23.78 17.78
C SER A 185 -10.13 -25.17 17.53
N THR A 186 -10.99 -26.16 17.35
CA THR A 186 -10.58 -27.49 16.93
C THR A 186 -9.93 -27.45 15.55
N SER A 187 -8.95 -28.33 15.34
CA SER A 187 -8.33 -28.45 14.02
C SER A 187 -9.37 -28.79 12.96
N ALA A 188 -9.46 -27.98 11.92
CA ALA A 188 -10.36 -28.16 10.79
C ALA A 188 -9.60 -27.92 9.49
N THR A 189 -10.06 -28.56 8.42
CA THR A 189 -9.50 -28.43 7.07
C THR A 189 -10.56 -27.85 6.13
N CYS A 190 -10.18 -26.81 5.38
CA CYS A 190 -11.02 -26.19 4.37
C CYS A 190 -10.13 -25.46 3.35
N ASP A 191 -10.70 -24.77 2.37
CA ASP A 191 -9.95 -23.87 1.49
C ASP A 191 -9.51 -22.62 2.26
N THR A 192 -8.20 -22.44 2.37
CA THR A 192 -7.56 -21.31 3.09
C THR A 192 -6.99 -20.24 2.16
N LYS A 193 -7.30 -20.27 0.87
CA LYS A 193 -6.81 -19.27 -0.11
C LYS A 193 -7.16 -17.82 0.27
N ALA A 194 -8.22 -17.62 1.05
CA ALA A 194 -8.57 -16.31 1.60
C ALA A 194 -7.44 -15.73 2.46
N LEU A 195 -6.78 -16.57 3.28
CA LEU A 195 -5.66 -16.12 4.13
C LEU A 195 -4.45 -15.67 3.29
N GLU A 196 -4.17 -16.38 2.19
CA GLU A 196 -3.10 -16.01 1.26
C GLU A 196 -3.42 -14.68 0.56
N ARG A 197 -4.68 -14.49 0.12
CA ARG A 197 -5.13 -13.21 -0.48
C ARG A 197 -5.07 -12.06 0.52
N ASN A 198 -5.43 -12.30 1.78
CA ASN A 198 -5.32 -11.31 2.84
C ASN A 198 -3.87 -10.89 3.09
N LEU A 199 -2.92 -11.83 3.11
CA LEU A 199 -1.50 -11.54 3.21
C LEU A 199 -0.99 -10.75 2.01
N ALA A 200 -1.37 -11.16 0.79
CA ALA A 200 -1.01 -10.45 -0.45
C ALA A 200 -1.56 -9.02 -0.46
N PHE A 201 -2.82 -8.84 -0.01
CA PHE A 201 -3.44 -7.53 0.15
C PHE A 201 -2.68 -6.67 1.18
N ALA A 202 -2.40 -7.24 2.35
CA ALA A 202 -1.64 -6.56 3.39
C ALA A 202 -0.26 -6.12 2.89
N HIS A 203 0.44 -6.98 2.17
CA HIS A 203 1.74 -6.67 1.56
C HIS A 203 1.61 -5.54 0.53
N LYS A 204 0.65 -5.63 -0.41
CA LYS A 204 0.40 -4.61 -1.44
C LYS A 204 0.19 -3.22 -0.84
N TYR A 205 -0.56 -3.13 0.27
CA TYR A 205 -0.90 -1.86 0.92
C TYR A 205 -0.01 -1.55 2.13
N LYS A 206 1.14 -2.24 2.28
CA LYS A 206 2.08 -2.05 3.41
C LYS A 206 1.39 -2.06 4.78
N ILE A 207 0.50 -3.03 4.97
CA ILE A 207 -0.08 -3.32 6.29
C ILE A 207 0.89 -4.25 7.01
N THR A 208 1.81 -3.67 7.76
CA THR A 208 2.92 -4.39 8.42
C THR A 208 2.72 -4.61 9.91
N GLY A 209 1.61 -4.13 10.46
CA GLY A 209 1.30 -4.25 11.89
C GLY A 209 -0.17 -4.54 12.15
N THR A 210 -0.43 -5.20 13.28
CA THR A 210 -1.77 -5.58 13.73
C THR A 210 -2.10 -5.01 15.11
N PRO A 211 -3.36 -4.62 15.36
CA PRO A 211 -4.39 -4.46 14.35
C PRO A 211 -4.11 -3.27 13.43
N THR A 212 -4.57 -3.32 12.19
CA THR A 212 -4.74 -2.14 11.35
C THR A 212 -6.21 -2.02 11.02
N ILE A 213 -6.80 -0.85 11.28
CA ILE A 213 -8.24 -0.60 11.16
C ILE A 213 -8.47 0.31 9.96
N VAL A 214 -9.45 -0.02 9.11
CA VAL A 214 -9.88 0.82 7.98
C VAL A 214 -11.37 1.14 8.15
N PHE A 215 -11.69 2.43 8.07
CA PHE A 215 -13.05 2.95 8.18
C PHE A 215 -13.67 3.18 6.80
N THR A 216 -14.98 3.33 6.74
CA THR A 216 -15.74 3.56 5.48
C THR A 216 -15.38 4.87 4.77
N ASP A 217 -14.83 5.85 5.49
CA ASP A 217 -14.27 7.09 4.95
C ASP A 217 -12.85 6.92 4.37
N ASN A 218 -12.35 5.67 4.28
CA ASN A 218 -11.01 5.28 3.87
C ASN A 218 -9.90 5.68 4.85
N THR A 219 -10.24 6.16 6.04
CA THR A 219 -9.25 6.42 7.08
C THR A 219 -8.65 5.10 7.56
N ARG A 220 -7.33 5.02 7.52
CA ARG A 220 -6.54 3.89 8.02
C ARG A 220 -5.89 4.28 9.34
N VAL A 221 -6.07 3.44 10.36
CA VAL A 221 -5.48 3.61 11.68
C VAL A 221 -4.62 2.40 12.02
N PRO A 222 -3.29 2.56 12.09
CA PRO A 222 -2.41 1.50 12.57
C PRO A 222 -2.49 1.40 14.09
N GLY A 223 -2.58 0.16 14.61
CA GLY A 223 -2.65 -0.11 16.03
C GLY A 223 -4.07 -0.08 16.61
N ALA A 224 -4.17 -0.55 17.85
CA ALA A 224 -5.43 -0.57 18.60
C ALA A 224 -5.77 0.84 19.11
N ILE A 225 -7.01 1.25 18.94
CA ILE A 225 -7.59 2.47 19.51
C ILE A 225 -8.72 2.12 20.47
N SER A 226 -9.09 3.03 21.35
CA SER A 226 -10.16 2.82 22.32
C SER A 226 -11.55 2.75 21.67
N ALA A 227 -12.52 2.11 22.34
CA ALA A 227 -13.91 2.09 21.90
C ALA A 227 -14.45 3.53 21.66
N LYS A 228 -14.09 4.48 22.52
CA LYS A 228 -14.47 5.89 22.37
C LYS A 228 -13.95 6.51 21.05
N ASP A 229 -12.72 6.19 20.67
CA ASP A 229 -12.13 6.69 19.43
C ASP A 229 -12.74 6.02 18.20
N VAL A 230 -13.11 4.72 18.31
CA VAL A 230 -13.87 4.02 17.28
C VAL A 230 -15.23 4.69 17.09
N GLU A 231 -15.99 4.90 18.16
CA GLU A 231 -17.31 5.57 18.12
C GLU A 231 -17.23 6.97 17.49
N LYS A 232 -16.24 7.76 17.89
CA LYS A 232 -16.01 9.09 17.30
C LYS A 232 -15.82 9.03 15.78
N ARG A 233 -15.03 8.05 15.29
CA ARG A 233 -14.77 7.90 13.84
C ARG A 233 -15.98 7.35 13.10
N LEU A 234 -16.68 6.37 13.66
CA LEU A 234 -17.91 5.83 13.07
C LEU A 234 -19.03 6.90 12.96
N SER A 235 -19.07 7.86 13.88
CA SER A 235 -20.04 8.95 13.84
C SER A 235 -19.66 10.04 12.82
N SER A 236 -18.39 10.17 12.46
CA SER A 236 -17.92 11.16 11.47
C SER A 236 -17.89 10.61 10.03
N ALA A 237 -18.00 9.29 9.86
CA ALA A 237 -17.95 8.61 8.57
C ALA A 237 -19.33 8.40 7.90
N ASN A 238 -20.41 8.92 8.53
CA ASN A 238 -21.81 8.86 8.04
C ASN A 238 -22.18 10.13 7.28
#